data_ce2f727abd46d9f1199f37ab3f560b14
#
_entry.id   ce2f727abd46d9f1199f37ab3f560b14
#
_cell.length_a   1.000
_cell.length_b   1.000
_cell.length_c   1.000
_cell.angle_alpha   90.00
_cell.angle_beta   90.00
_cell.angle_gamma   90.00
#
_symmetry.space_group_name_H-M   'P 1'
#
loop_
_entity.id
_entity.type
_entity.pdbx_description
1 polymer ?
#
loop_
_entity_poly.entity_id
_entity_poly.type
_entity_poly.pdbx_seq_one_letter_code
_entity_poly.pdbx_strand_id
1 'polypeptide(L)'
;RECAELLAIVLPPDDGTVFGRRSMPREMAIASLGCAVQNLWLAARAENLGLGWVSMFEPCQLSALLRLPEGAQPLGLLCLGPVDSFYEAPMLELEDWRQRRPLDQLLMNDFWSAEDGN
;
A
#
# COMPACT_ATOMS: atom_id res chain seq x y z
N ARG A 1 3.34 0.99 21.68
CA ARG A 1 1.89 1.31 21.60
C ARG A 1 1.19 0.14 20.94
N GLU A 2 0.12 -0.32 21.52
CA GLU A 2 -0.70 -1.38 20.95
C GLU A 2 -1.68 -0.73 19.98
N CYS A 3 -1.74 -1.25 18.73
CA CYS A 3 -2.80 -0.84 17.81
C CYS A 3 -4.12 -1.49 18.21
N ALA A 4 -5.26 -0.83 17.95
CA ALA A 4 -6.56 -1.37 18.30
C ALA A 4 -6.94 -2.54 17.38
N GLU A 5 -6.62 -2.41 16.08
CA GLU A 5 -6.93 -3.42 15.05
C GLU A 5 -5.71 -3.68 14.18
N LEU A 6 -5.51 -4.96 13.85
CA LEU A 6 -4.47 -5.40 12.93
C LEU A 6 -5.14 -6.08 11.71
N LEU A 7 -4.92 -5.51 10.54
CA LEU A 7 -5.48 -6.00 9.29
C LEU A 7 -4.37 -6.55 8.40
N ALA A 8 -4.54 -7.75 7.85
CA ALA A 8 -3.63 -8.29 6.85
C ALA A 8 -4.14 -7.95 5.44
N ILE A 9 -3.27 -7.38 4.62
CA ILE A 9 -3.54 -7.12 3.23
C ILE A 9 -3.01 -8.28 2.40
N VAL A 10 -3.93 -9.00 1.77
CA VAL A 10 -3.62 -10.21 1.03
C VAL A 10 -4.16 -10.10 -0.39
N LEU A 11 -3.31 -10.32 -1.37
CA LEU A 11 -3.73 -10.53 -2.73
C LEU A 11 -4.18 -12.00 -2.87
N PRO A 12 -5.43 -12.27 -3.27
CA PRO A 12 -5.91 -13.64 -3.44
C PRO A 12 -5.17 -14.37 -4.58
N PRO A 13 -5.29 -15.69 -4.65
CA PRO A 13 -4.86 -16.43 -5.84
C PRO A 13 -5.53 -15.87 -7.10
N ASP A 14 -4.87 -16.05 -8.25
CA ASP A 14 -5.50 -15.74 -9.54
C ASP A 14 -6.71 -16.68 -9.75
N ASP A 15 -7.87 -16.11 -9.87
CA ASP A 15 -9.14 -16.83 -10.08
C ASP A 15 -9.49 -17.00 -11.57
N GLY A 16 -8.59 -16.55 -12.46
CA GLY A 16 -8.80 -16.57 -13.90
C GLY A 16 -9.79 -15.53 -14.42
N THR A 17 -10.14 -14.52 -13.59
CA THR A 17 -11.03 -13.45 -14.03
C THR A 17 -10.51 -12.75 -15.26
N VAL A 18 -11.36 -12.59 -16.27
CA VAL A 18 -11.04 -11.92 -17.53
C VAL A 18 -11.93 -10.71 -17.74
N PHE A 19 -11.36 -9.65 -18.30
CA PHE A 19 -12.09 -8.47 -18.76
C PHE A 19 -12.20 -8.51 -20.29
N GLY A 20 -13.38 -8.82 -20.78
CA GLY A 20 -13.60 -9.07 -22.19
C GLY A 20 -12.83 -10.31 -22.67
N ARG A 21 -11.74 -10.11 -23.43
CA ARG A 21 -10.89 -11.19 -23.95
C ARG A 21 -9.50 -11.26 -23.32
N ARG A 22 -9.24 -10.46 -22.28
CA ARG A 22 -7.93 -10.35 -21.63
C ARG A 22 -8.01 -10.72 -20.17
N SER A 23 -7.09 -11.56 -19.71
CA SER A 23 -6.86 -11.76 -18.29
C SER A 23 -6.32 -10.45 -17.66
N MET A 24 -6.67 -10.22 -16.42
CA MET A 24 -6.10 -9.09 -15.68
C MET A 24 -4.66 -9.44 -15.27
N PRO A 25 -3.66 -8.62 -15.65
CA PRO A 25 -2.32 -8.79 -15.15
C PRO A 25 -2.29 -8.66 -13.61
N ARG A 26 -1.46 -9.46 -12.95
CA ARG A 26 -1.32 -9.45 -11.48
C ARG A 26 -0.94 -8.06 -10.95
N GLU A 27 -0.14 -7.31 -11.71
CA GLU A 27 0.26 -5.94 -11.39
C GLU A 27 -0.94 -4.99 -11.25
N MET A 28 -1.97 -5.19 -12.05
CA MET A 28 -3.20 -4.38 -11.98
C MET A 28 -4.01 -4.73 -10.72
N ALA A 29 -4.00 -5.98 -10.30
CA ALA A 29 -4.62 -6.38 -9.03
C ALA A 29 -3.88 -5.78 -7.83
N ILE A 30 -2.55 -5.75 -7.86
CA ILE A 30 -1.72 -5.09 -6.84
C ILE A 30 -1.99 -3.57 -6.82
N ALA A 31 -2.08 -2.92 -7.98
CA ALA A 31 -2.40 -1.50 -8.08
C ALA A 31 -3.79 -1.19 -7.50
N SER A 32 -4.79 -2.01 -7.81
CA SER A 32 -6.14 -1.90 -7.25
C SER A 32 -6.13 -2.04 -5.73
N LEU A 33 -5.35 -3.00 -5.20
CA LEU A 33 -5.21 -3.18 -3.76
C LEU A 33 -4.54 -1.96 -3.10
N GLY A 34 -3.52 -1.38 -3.74
CA GLY A 34 -2.88 -0.14 -3.29
C GLY A 34 -3.87 1.02 -3.19
N CYS A 35 -4.77 1.16 -4.17
CA CYS A 35 -5.86 2.15 -4.14
C CYS A 35 -6.81 1.90 -2.97
N ALA A 36 -7.17 0.64 -2.69
CA ALA A 36 -8.02 0.29 -1.56
C ALA A 36 -7.37 0.64 -0.21
N VAL A 37 -6.07 0.36 -0.05
CA VAL A 37 -5.30 0.76 1.13
C VAL A 37 -5.27 2.27 1.29
N GLN A 38 -5.03 3.02 0.22
CA GLN A 38 -5.04 4.48 0.25
C GLN A 38 -6.41 5.03 0.67
N ASN A 39 -7.50 4.48 0.12
CA ASN A 39 -8.85 4.88 0.51
C ASN A 39 -9.13 4.60 1.99
N LEU A 40 -8.72 3.42 2.49
CA LEU A 40 -8.83 3.10 3.90
C LEU A 40 -8.03 4.08 4.77
N TRP A 41 -6.84 4.48 4.34
CA TRP A 41 -6.01 5.45 5.05
C TRP A 41 -6.67 6.81 5.15
N LEU A 42 -7.23 7.30 4.04
CA LEU A 42 -7.96 8.56 4.02
C LEU A 42 -9.22 8.51 4.89
N ALA A 43 -9.98 7.40 4.84
CA ALA A 43 -11.15 7.20 5.69
C ALA A 43 -10.78 7.16 7.18
N ALA A 44 -9.74 6.42 7.55
CA ALA A 44 -9.23 6.38 8.92
C ALA A 44 -8.85 7.79 9.40
N ARG A 45 -8.15 8.56 8.55
CA ARG A 45 -7.78 9.94 8.87
C ARG A 45 -8.98 10.85 9.07
N ALA A 46 -10.05 10.70 8.28
CA ALA A 46 -11.30 11.45 8.43
C ALA A 46 -11.99 11.16 9.76
N GLU A 47 -11.84 9.94 10.29
CA GLU A 47 -12.35 9.51 11.59
C GLU A 47 -11.37 9.76 12.75
N ASN A 48 -10.29 10.51 12.52
CA ASN A 48 -9.21 10.75 13.49
C ASN A 48 -8.49 9.48 13.98
N LEU A 49 -8.47 8.43 13.15
CA LEU A 49 -7.72 7.23 13.42
C LEU A 49 -6.37 7.25 12.68
N GLY A 50 -5.34 6.74 13.36
CA GLY A 50 -4.05 6.46 12.75
C GLY A 50 -4.10 5.16 11.98
N LEU A 51 -3.42 5.12 10.84
CA LEU A 51 -3.16 3.90 10.08
C LEU A 51 -1.68 3.85 9.73
N GLY A 52 -1.03 2.71 10.03
CA GLY A 52 0.35 2.44 9.66
C GLY A 52 0.44 1.20 8.79
N TRP A 53 1.25 1.24 7.74
CA TRP A 53 1.51 0.10 6.87
C TRP A 53 2.87 -0.50 7.17
N VAL A 54 2.89 -1.77 7.57
CA VAL A 54 4.09 -2.56 7.81
C VAL A 54 4.27 -3.53 6.66
N SER A 55 5.40 -3.45 5.96
CA SER A 55 5.76 -4.33 4.84
C SER A 55 7.00 -5.19 5.11
N MET A 56 7.71 -4.93 6.21
CA MET A 56 8.91 -5.69 6.61
C MET A 56 8.52 -6.92 7.44
N PHE A 57 8.26 -8.03 6.80
CA PHE A 57 7.96 -9.34 7.40
C PHE A 57 8.37 -10.45 6.43
N GLU A 58 8.46 -11.67 6.95
CA GLU A 58 8.71 -12.86 6.12
C GLU A 58 7.39 -13.39 5.53
N PRO A 59 7.16 -13.28 4.20
CA PRO A 59 5.87 -13.62 3.60
C PRO A 59 5.43 -15.06 3.84
N CYS A 60 6.37 -16.02 3.81
CA CYS A 60 6.06 -17.42 4.04
C CYS A 60 5.58 -17.68 5.47
N GLN A 61 6.18 -17.03 6.46
CA GLN A 61 5.77 -17.17 7.87
C GLN A 61 4.39 -16.56 8.09
N LEU A 62 4.13 -15.38 7.53
CA LEU A 62 2.83 -14.73 7.63
C LEU A 62 1.74 -15.54 6.92
N SER A 63 2.03 -16.08 5.73
CA SER A 63 1.11 -16.96 5.02
C SER A 63 0.75 -18.20 5.82
N ALA A 64 1.72 -18.84 6.45
CA ALA A 64 1.51 -20.01 7.30
C ALA A 64 0.68 -19.65 8.55
N LEU A 65 1.00 -18.53 9.22
CA LEU A 65 0.28 -18.06 10.40
C LEU A 65 -1.19 -17.79 10.09
N LEU A 66 -1.46 -17.13 8.97
CA LEU A 66 -2.81 -16.76 8.53
C LEU A 66 -3.52 -17.92 7.78
N ARG A 67 -2.84 -19.03 7.54
CA ARG A 67 -3.34 -20.20 6.77
C ARG A 67 -3.87 -19.77 5.40
N LEU A 68 -3.08 -18.94 4.71
CA LEU A 68 -3.48 -18.44 3.41
C LEU A 68 -3.49 -19.60 2.38
N PRO A 69 -4.42 -19.57 1.42
CA PRO A 69 -4.44 -20.56 0.36
C PRO A 69 -3.20 -20.45 -0.55
N GLU A 70 -2.86 -21.52 -1.24
CA GLU A 70 -1.79 -21.52 -2.23
C GLU A 70 -2.03 -20.44 -3.31
N GLY A 71 -1.00 -19.72 -3.68
CA GLY A 71 -1.07 -18.62 -4.64
C GLY A 71 -1.50 -17.28 -4.05
N ALA A 72 -2.00 -17.23 -2.82
CA ALA A 72 -2.24 -15.97 -2.11
C ALA A 72 -0.92 -15.31 -1.69
N GLN A 73 -0.88 -13.99 -1.71
CA GLN A 73 0.32 -13.22 -1.37
C GLN A 73 0.01 -12.16 -0.32
N PRO A 74 0.61 -12.25 0.89
CA PRO A 74 0.51 -11.17 1.85
C PRO A 74 1.35 -9.98 1.38
N LEU A 75 0.77 -8.78 1.34
CA LEU A 75 1.40 -7.56 0.88
C LEU A 75 1.66 -6.55 1.99
N GLY A 76 1.04 -6.71 3.14
CA GLY A 76 1.23 -5.81 4.26
C GLY A 76 0.37 -6.14 5.46
N LEU A 77 0.74 -5.54 6.57
CA LEU A 77 -0.07 -5.46 7.78
C LEU A 77 -0.42 -4.00 8.00
N LEU A 78 -1.69 -3.71 8.25
CA LEU A 78 -2.16 -2.38 8.62
C LEU A 78 -2.49 -2.36 10.10
N CYS A 79 -1.86 -1.42 10.81
CA CYS A 79 -2.16 -1.11 12.20
C CYS A 79 -3.13 0.07 12.22
N LEU A 80 -4.36 -0.14 12.69
CA LEU A 80 -5.40 0.87 12.76
C LEU A 80 -5.76 1.15 14.22
N GLY A 81 -5.91 2.41 14.58
CA GLY A 81 -6.35 2.76 15.93
C GLY A 81 -6.21 4.23 16.27
N PRO A 82 -6.65 4.62 17.48
CA PRO A 82 -6.47 5.97 17.97
C PRO A 82 -4.97 6.31 18.09
N VAL A 83 -4.65 7.57 17.84
CA VAL A 83 -3.31 8.13 18.01
C VAL A 83 -3.37 9.38 18.89
N ASP A 84 -2.31 9.67 19.62
CA ASP A 84 -2.27 10.87 20.46
C ASP A 84 -2.15 12.14 19.63
N SER A 85 -1.44 12.05 18.51
CA SER A 85 -1.28 13.15 17.54
C SER A 85 -0.91 12.59 16.18
N PHE A 86 -1.17 13.36 15.15
CA PHE A 86 -0.67 13.07 13.80
C PHE A 86 0.64 13.80 13.56
N TYR A 87 1.47 13.27 12.68
CA TYR A 87 2.67 13.95 12.23
C TYR A 87 2.33 15.27 11.52
N GLU A 88 3.12 16.31 11.75
CA GLU A 88 2.98 17.61 11.11
C GLU A 88 3.44 17.60 9.64
N ALA A 89 4.31 16.67 9.28
CA ALA A 89 4.81 16.45 7.93
C ALA A 89 4.87 14.93 7.64
N PRO A 90 5.03 14.51 6.38
CA PRO A 90 5.20 13.10 6.05
C PRO A 90 6.35 12.46 6.82
N MET A 91 6.12 11.28 7.39
CA MET A 91 7.12 10.57 8.18
C MET A 91 8.43 10.33 7.41
N LEU A 92 8.35 10.08 6.10
CA LEU A 92 9.54 9.90 5.26
C LEU A 92 10.45 11.13 5.25
N GLU A 93 9.87 12.33 5.32
CA GLU A 93 10.61 13.60 5.39
C GLU A 93 11.16 13.82 6.81
N LEU A 94 10.36 13.54 7.85
CA LEU A 94 10.77 13.71 9.25
C LEU A 94 11.92 12.79 9.66
N GLU A 95 11.91 11.56 9.14
CA GLU A 95 12.96 10.55 9.40
C GLU A 95 14.13 10.63 8.40
N ASP A 96 14.13 11.62 7.52
CA ASP A 96 15.12 11.81 6.45
C ASP A 96 15.32 10.57 5.55
N TRP A 97 14.27 9.77 5.40
CA TRP A 97 14.31 8.59 4.53
C TRP A 97 14.13 8.96 3.07
N ARG A 98 13.33 9.98 2.78
CA ARG A 98 13.11 10.49 1.43
C ARG A 98 12.51 11.89 1.45
N GLN A 99 13.03 12.74 0.58
CA GLN A 99 12.48 14.08 0.37
C GLN A 99 11.36 14.07 -0.68
N ARG A 100 10.42 15.00 -0.56
CA ARG A 100 9.37 15.20 -1.55
C ARG A 100 9.99 15.69 -2.86
N ARG A 101 9.60 15.07 -3.96
CA ARG A 101 9.95 15.55 -5.29
C ARG A 101 8.95 16.61 -5.74
N PRO A 102 9.38 17.70 -6.39
CA PRO A 102 8.49 18.66 -7.03
C PRO A 102 7.59 17.98 -8.07
N LEU A 103 6.33 18.41 -8.16
CA LEU A 103 5.37 17.77 -9.04
C LEU A 103 5.72 17.91 -10.52
N ASP A 104 6.30 19.03 -10.91
CA ASP A 104 6.79 19.30 -12.27
C ASP A 104 7.86 18.32 -12.75
N GLN A 105 8.64 17.75 -11.82
CA GLN A 105 9.61 16.69 -12.11
C GLN A 105 8.96 15.30 -12.28
N LEU A 106 7.68 15.16 -12.00
CA LEU A 106 6.94 13.89 -12.04
C LEU A 106 5.89 13.88 -13.15
N LEU A 107 5.57 15.05 -13.69
CA LEU A 107 4.57 15.21 -14.74
C LEU A 107 5.25 15.40 -16.09
N MET A 108 4.92 14.52 -17.02
CA MET A 108 5.37 14.61 -18.41
C MET A 108 4.17 14.98 -19.28
N ASN A 109 4.37 15.94 -20.19
CA ASN A 109 3.37 16.30 -21.19
C ASN A 109 3.69 15.57 -22.50
N ASP A 110 2.74 14.77 -22.98
CA ASP A 110 2.77 14.01 -24.22
C ASP A 110 3.85 12.92 -24.31
N PHE A 111 5.10 13.23 -23.97
CA PHE A 111 6.23 12.31 -24.13
C PHE A 111 7.06 12.22 -22.86
N TRP A 112 7.64 11.05 -22.61
CA TRP A 112 8.62 10.86 -21.55
C TRP A 112 9.96 11.50 -21.98
N SER A 113 10.47 12.46 -21.20
CA SER A 113 11.82 12.98 -21.40
C SER A 113 12.83 12.14 -20.62
N ALA A 114 13.86 11.66 -21.30
CA ALA A 114 14.90 10.82 -20.69
C ALA A 114 15.83 11.57 -19.72
N GLU A 115 15.74 12.90 -19.66
CA GLU A 115 16.62 13.75 -18.84
C GLU A 115 16.16 13.87 -17.38
N ASP A 116 14.92 13.46 -17.06
CA ASP A 116 14.30 13.65 -15.75
C ASP A 116 14.31 12.40 -14.86
N GLY A 117 15.03 11.37 -15.25
CA GLY A 117 14.99 10.03 -14.64
C GLY A 117 16.24 9.61 -13.84
N ASN A 118 16.93 10.54 -13.15
CA ASN A 118 18.04 10.17 -12.26
C ASN A 118 17.71 10.50 -10.80
#